data_46d2bd25f062cb71b1851b0c63359c48
#
_entry.id   46d2bd25f062cb71b1851b0c63359c48
#
_cell.length_a   1.000
_cell.length_b   1.000
_cell.length_c   1.000
_cell.angle_alpha   90.00
_cell.angle_beta   90.00
_cell.angle_gamma   90.00
#
_symmetry.space_group_name_H-M   'P 1'
#
loop_
_entity.id
_entity.type
_entity.pdbx_description
1 polymer ?
#
loop_
_entity_poly.entity_id
_entity_poly.type
_entity_poly.pdbx_seq_one_letter_code
_entity_poly.pdbx_strand_id
1 'polypeptide(L)' 'MYVLLHKTNGLYYNKNQYDLPVPFGSTKDKATQFVDKDLAELMIQTAEQFFRGMCPQSMDLINKNAFIKECIVVPFEE' A
#
# COMPACT_ATOMS: atom_id res chain seq x y z
N MET A 1 7.33 -0.10 14.55
CA MET A 1 6.98 0.34 13.19
C MET A 1 6.12 -0.69 12.49
N TYR A 2 5.31 -0.24 11.56
CA TYR A 2 4.39 -1.10 10.84
C TYR A 2 4.58 -0.94 9.34
N VAL A 3 4.28 -1.97 8.58
CA VAL A 3 4.36 -1.95 7.13
C VAL A 3 3.10 -2.57 6.54
N LEU A 4 2.86 -2.32 5.26
CA LEU A 4 1.70 -2.88 4.57
C LEU A 4 2.16 -4.06 3.71
N LEU A 5 1.59 -5.22 3.97
CA LEU A 5 1.89 -6.45 3.25
C LEU A 5 0.74 -6.81 2.33
N HIS A 6 1.02 -6.98 1.05
CA HIS A 6 0.01 -7.42 0.09
C HIS A 6 -0.33 -8.89 0.32
N LYS A 7 -1.60 -9.18 0.54
CA LYS A 7 -2.06 -10.52 0.94
C LYS A 7 -1.77 -11.61 -0.09
N THR A 8 -1.80 -11.26 -1.35
CA THR A 8 -1.74 -12.24 -2.43
C THR A 8 -0.32 -12.53 -2.89
N ASN A 9 0.49 -11.49 -3.11
CA ASN A 9 1.81 -11.67 -3.71
C ASN A 9 2.97 -11.60 -2.73
N GLY A 10 2.72 -11.28 -1.45
CA GLY A 10 3.76 -11.24 -0.44
C GLY A 10 4.70 -10.06 -0.51
N LEU A 11 4.41 -9.08 -1.35
CA LEU A 11 5.21 -7.87 -1.48
C LEU A 11 4.71 -6.80 -0.52
N TYR A 12 5.59 -5.86 -0.19
CA TYR A 12 5.29 -4.79 0.73
C TYR A 12 5.15 -3.46 0.00
N TYR A 13 4.31 -2.58 0.51
CA TYR A 13 4.11 -1.26 -0.06
C TYR A 13 5.36 -0.39 0.11
N ASN A 14 5.78 0.24 -0.98
CA ASN A 14 6.87 1.23 -0.98
C ASN A 14 6.41 2.44 -1.81
N LYS A 15 6.27 3.57 -1.14
CA LYS A 15 5.77 4.81 -1.76
C LYS A 15 6.68 5.37 -2.84
N ASN A 16 7.92 4.92 -2.91
CA ASN A 16 8.90 5.44 -3.87
C ASN A 16 8.97 4.66 -5.17
N GLN A 17 8.08 3.69 -5.37
CA GLN A 17 8.09 2.85 -6.58
C GLN A 17 7.04 3.29 -7.58
N TYR A 18 7.11 4.55 -7.99
CA TYR A 18 6.11 5.11 -8.92
C TYR A 18 6.31 4.68 -10.36
N ASP A 19 7.54 4.39 -10.74
CA ASP A 19 7.90 4.16 -12.13
C ASP A 19 7.88 2.70 -12.56
N LEU A 20 7.51 1.81 -11.67
CA LEU A 20 7.50 0.40 -11.99
C LEU A 20 6.15 0.01 -12.61
N PRO A 21 6.18 -0.80 -13.68
CA PRO A 21 4.95 -1.27 -14.30
C PRO A 21 4.16 -2.23 -13.42
N VAL A 22 4.77 -2.72 -12.36
CA VAL A 22 4.10 -3.58 -11.39
C VAL A 22 3.80 -2.77 -10.15
N PRO A 23 2.68 -3.03 -9.48
CA PRO A 23 2.29 -2.25 -8.32
C PRO A 23 3.36 -2.33 -7.22
N PHE A 24 3.73 -1.25 -6.75
CA PHE A 24 4.39 -0.76 -5.54
C PHE A 24 4.93 -1.81 -4.57
N GLY A 25 5.33 -2.98 -5.07
CA GLY A 25 5.82 -4.06 -4.23
C GLY A 25 7.32 -3.99 -4.02
N SER A 26 7.75 -4.30 -2.84
CA SER A 26 9.16 -4.36 -2.49
C SER A 26 9.39 -5.41 -1.41
N THR A 27 10.66 -5.63 -1.07
CA THR A 27 11.02 -6.44 0.08
C THR A 27 10.72 -5.68 1.36
N LYS A 28 10.65 -6.39 2.48
CA LYS A 28 10.28 -5.81 3.77
C LYS A 28 11.24 -4.71 4.21
N ASP A 29 12.54 -4.88 3.95
CA ASP A 29 13.56 -3.91 4.34
C ASP A 29 13.43 -2.57 3.63
N LYS A 30 12.78 -2.56 2.47
CA LYS A 30 12.57 -1.34 1.67
C LYS A 30 11.15 -0.79 1.79
N ALA A 31 10.30 -1.45 2.55
CA ALA A 31 8.90 -1.06 2.69
C ALA A 31 8.77 0.29 3.40
N THR A 32 7.75 1.04 3.02
CA THR A 32 7.40 2.27 3.73
C THR A 32 6.94 1.92 5.14
N GLN A 33 7.56 2.54 6.14
CA GLN A 33 7.27 2.26 7.54
C GLN A 33 6.32 3.31 8.10
N PHE A 34 5.38 2.84 8.92
CA PHE A 34 4.42 3.69 9.62
C PHE A 34 4.70 3.60 11.12
N VAL A 35 4.76 4.74 11.77
CA VAL A 35 5.00 4.81 13.22
C VAL A 35 3.81 4.23 13.98
N ASP A 36 2.61 4.46 13.47
CA ASP A 36 1.36 4.15 14.15
C ASP A 36 0.55 3.17 13.31
N LYS A 37 0.04 2.12 13.95
CA LYS A 37 -0.80 1.14 13.29
C LYS A 37 -2.05 1.77 12.70
N ASP A 38 -2.63 2.75 13.41
CA ASP A 38 -3.85 3.42 12.95
C ASP A 38 -3.61 4.20 11.67
N LEU A 39 -2.43 4.81 11.52
CA LEU A 39 -2.06 5.50 10.28
C LEU A 39 -1.95 4.54 9.12
N ALA A 40 -1.37 3.36 9.34
CA ALA A 40 -1.27 2.34 8.30
C ALA A 40 -2.65 1.84 7.88
N GLU A 41 -3.53 1.60 8.84
CA GLU A 41 -4.90 1.17 8.56
C GLU A 41 -5.70 2.24 7.83
N LEU A 42 -5.51 3.50 8.22
CA LEU A 42 -6.16 4.63 7.55
C LEU A 42 -5.78 4.70 6.07
N MET A 43 -4.53 4.39 5.75
CA MET A 43 -4.09 4.38 4.37
C MET A 43 -4.84 3.33 3.55
N ILE A 44 -5.06 2.14 4.13
CA ILE A 44 -5.82 1.08 3.47
C ILE A 44 -7.26 1.51 3.26
N GLN A 45 -7.88 2.11 4.27
CA GLN A 45 -9.26 2.59 4.18
C GLN A 45 -9.40 3.68 3.10
N THR A 46 -8.44 4.58 3.04
CA THR A 46 -8.45 5.64 2.03
C THR A 46 -8.34 5.06 0.63
N ALA A 47 -7.51 4.03 0.46
CA ALA A 47 -7.40 3.35 -0.82
C ALA A 47 -8.71 2.68 -1.23
N GLU A 48 -9.42 2.08 -0.29
CA GLU A 48 -10.74 1.49 -0.58
C GLU A 48 -11.74 2.55 -1.01
N GLN A 49 -11.76 3.69 -0.31
CA GLN A 49 -12.68 4.78 -0.62
C GLN A 49 -12.42 5.39 -1.98
N PHE A 50 -11.18 5.37 -2.42
CA PHE A 50 -10.79 5.84 -3.75
C PHE A 50 -11.63 5.17 -4.85
N PHE A 51 -11.89 3.88 -4.71
CA PHE A 51 -12.65 3.13 -5.71
C PHE A 51 -14.16 3.28 -5.55
N ARG A 52 -14.62 3.85 -4.43
CA ARG A 52 -16.05 3.99 -4.18
C ARG A 52 -16.63 5.32 -4.64
N GLY A 53 -15.83 6.39 -4.58
CA GLY A 53 -16.37 7.73 -4.75
C GLY A 53 -15.71 8.60 -5.78
N MET A 54 -14.65 8.16 -6.44
CA MET A 54 -13.90 9.02 -7.35
C MET A 54 -13.74 8.37 -8.71
N CYS A 55 -13.80 9.20 -9.75
CA CYS A 55 -13.39 8.76 -11.09
C CYS A 55 -11.87 8.80 -11.14
N PRO A 56 -11.20 7.66 -11.21
CA PRO A 56 -9.74 7.64 -11.29
C PRO A 56 -9.28 8.29 -12.59
N GLN A 57 -8.34 9.22 -12.47
CA GLN A 57 -7.83 9.97 -13.63
C GLN A 57 -6.44 9.54 -14.05
N SER A 58 -5.79 8.71 -13.25
CA SER A 58 -4.41 8.29 -13.48
C SER A 58 -4.27 6.80 -13.22
N MET A 59 -3.63 6.10 -14.16
CA MET A 59 -3.33 4.68 -13.97
C MET A 59 -2.40 4.45 -12.79
N ASP A 60 -1.50 5.38 -12.52
CA ASP A 60 -0.61 5.27 -11.38
C ASP A 60 -1.39 5.28 -10.07
N LEU A 61 -2.37 6.16 -9.94
CA LEU A 61 -3.22 6.22 -8.76
C LEU A 61 -4.09 4.98 -8.64
N ILE A 62 -4.62 4.50 -9.76
CA ILE A 62 -5.43 3.28 -9.76
C ILE A 62 -4.59 2.10 -9.27
N ASN A 63 -3.41 1.92 -9.84
CA ASN A 63 -2.54 0.81 -9.48
C ASN A 63 -2.07 0.88 -8.04
N LYS A 64 -1.71 2.07 -7.58
CA LYS A 64 -1.29 2.29 -6.20
C LYS A 64 -2.40 1.92 -5.22
N ASN A 65 -3.60 2.43 -5.44
CA ASN A 65 -4.70 2.17 -4.52
C ASN A 65 -5.20 0.74 -4.61
N ALA A 66 -5.15 0.14 -5.80
CA ALA A 66 -5.50 -1.28 -5.96
C ALA A 66 -4.55 -2.17 -5.16
N PHE A 67 -3.26 -1.83 -5.13
CA PHE A 67 -2.31 -2.55 -4.30
C PHE A 67 -2.60 -2.35 -2.82
N ILE A 68 -2.74 -1.09 -2.38
CA ILE A 68 -2.89 -0.76 -0.96
C ILE A 68 -4.16 -1.37 -0.36
N LYS A 69 -5.26 -1.37 -1.08
CA LYS A 69 -6.52 -1.89 -0.54
C LYS A 69 -6.48 -3.40 -0.28
N GLU A 70 -5.55 -4.11 -0.92
CA GLU A 70 -5.37 -5.54 -0.71
C GLU A 70 -4.31 -5.84 0.34
N CYS A 71 -3.76 -4.82 1.00
CA CYS A 71 -2.76 -4.99 2.03
C CYS A 71 -3.35 -5.20 3.41
N ILE A 72 -2.54 -5.79 4.28
CA ILE A 72 -2.81 -5.85 5.71
C ILE A 72 -1.66 -5.16 6.45
N VAL A 73 -1.96 -4.67 7.64
CA VAL A 73 -0.94 -4.05 8.49
C VAL A 73 -0.22 -5.15 9.26
N VAL A 74 1.10 -5.17 9.16
CA VAL A 74 1.92 -6.11 9.93
C VAL A 74 3.06 -5.35 10.61
N PRO A 75 3.56 -5.84 11.74
CA PRO A 75 4.71 -5.19 12.38
C PRO A 75 5.96 -5.36 11.53
N PHE A 76 6.75 -4.30 11.45
CA PHE A 76 8.03 -4.35 10.76
C PHE A 76 9.03 -5.24 11.55
N GLU A 77 8.99 -5.12 12.86
CA GLU A 77 9.84 -5.89 13.76
C GLU A 77 9.04 -7.06 14.31
N GLU A 78 9.60 -8.22 14.22
CA GLU A 78 9.00 -9.44 14.79
C GLU A 78 9.61 -9.80 16.12
#